data_cda020bb6a6bf0ba357609d754bda046
#
_entry.id   cda020bb6a6bf0ba357609d754bda046
#
_cell.length_a   1.000
_cell.length_b   1.000
_cell.length_c   1.000
_cell.angle_alpha   90.00
_cell.angle_beta   90.00
_cell.angle_gamma   90.00
#
_symmetry.space_group_name_H-M   'P 1'
#
loop_
_entity.id
_entity.type
_entity.pdbx_description
1 polymer ?
#
loop_
_entity_poly.entity_id
_entity_poly.type
_entity_poly.pdbx_seq_one_letter_code
_entity_poly.pdbx_strand_id
1 'polypeptide(L)'
;MGYPKLVIDRRKLFQNAKNVLRIATEKNIRIMGVVKAVNGNEEIIDVLIKAGYTLLSSSRLPQLKTIKEKDARIETCALRIPMLSELREVVQWADISLNSSLEVLRALNQEATSQKKVHKVILMTDLGDLREGFFKEEDLLEAAKMVEEECNSLYLLGIGVNLGCYGSIIPTREKMEELCERAEKINQLIHRKLEVVSGGATTSFPLVAKGLMPEGITQLRIGDGLFVSDLDECFGYKMFESEQEAFVLKAEIIEVREKPSHPIGEIGVDAFGNKKVYIDKGNHIRALIAVGRQDLGDCHHLQPLDSHLEVIGGSSDHTILDITNCEKKYQVGDVVKFHIMYENLLMLCQSTYVEKEFVGEILC
;
A
#
# COMPACT_ATOMS: atom_id res chain seq x y z
N MET A 1 -17.34 6.52 -21.65
CA MET A 1 -16.74 5.21 -21.90
C MET A 1 -17.53 4.14 -21.15
N GLY A 2 -17.34 2.85 -21.52
CA GLY A 2 -18.06 1.73 -20.90
C GLY A 2 -17.48 1.29 -19.57
N TYR A 3 -17.81 0.10 -19.13
CA TYR A 3 -17.27 -0.58 -17.95
C TYR A 3 -16.13 -1.53 -18.36
N PRO A 4 -15.22 -1.95 -17.43
CA PRO A 4 -15.24 -1.68 -15.99
C PRO A 4 -14.72 -0.29 -15.61
N LYS A 5 -15.18 0.24 -14.46
CA LYS A 5 -14.73 1.51 -13.89
C LYS A 5 -14.34 1.37 -12.42
N LEU A 6 -13.24 1.94 -12.05
CA LEU A 6 -12.89 2.21 -10.65
C LEU A 6 -13.35 3.63 -10.32
N VAL A 7 -14.43 3.74 -9.57
CA VAL A 7 -14.96 5.03 -9.11
C VAL A 7 -14.23 5.43 -7.84
N ILE A 8 -13.69 6.65 -7.81
CA ILE A 8 -12.87 7.18 -6.72
C ILE A 8 -13.54 8.44 -6.21
N ASP A 9 -14.06 8.38 -4.98
CA ASP A 9 -14.70 9.53 -4.31
C ASP A 9 -13.63 10.37 -3.60
N ARG A 10 -13.29 11.53 -4.20
CA ARG A 10 -12.29 12.47 -3.68
C ARG A 10 -12.63 13.01 -2.30
N ARG A 11 -13.91 13.23 -2.02
CA ARG A 11 -14.36 13.77 -0.72
C ARG A 11 -14.16 12.75 0.39
N LYS A 12 -14.55 11.50 0.15
CA LYS A 12 -14.35 10.41 1.11
C LYS A 12 -12.85 10.17 1.35
N LEU A 13 -12.07 10.08 0.28
CA LEU A 13 -10.62 9.94 0.36
C LEU A 13 -9.97 11.06 1.19
N PHE A 14 -10.37 12.31 0.94
CA PHE A 14 -9.89 13.47 1.70
C PHE A 14 -10.20 13.36 3.19
N GLN A 15 -11.43 12.96 3.55
CA GLN A 15 -11.83 12.80 4.95
C GLN A 15 -11.04 11.67 5.63
N ASN A 16 -10.88 10.53 4.96
CA ASN A 16 -10.11 9.40 5.48
C ASN A 16 -8.64 9.80 5.72
N ALA A 17 -8.03 10.46 4.74
CA ALA A 17 -6.66 10.96 4.83
C ALA A 17 -6.48 11.97 5.98
N LYS A 18 -7.42 12.91 6.14
CA LYS A 18 -7.42 13.87 7.28
C LYS A 18 -7.56 13.16 8.63
N ASN A 19 -8.42 12.16 8.72
CA ASN A 19 -8.62 11.43 9.97
C ASN A 19 -7.35 10.68 10.40
N VAL A 20 -6.64 10.02 9.47
CA VAL A 20 -5.36 9.38 9.74
C VAL A 20 -4.33 10.39 10.24
N LEU A 21 -4.21 11.55 9.59
CA LEU A 21 -3.30 12.62 10.04
C LEU A 21 -3.65 13.12 11.44
N ARG A 22 -4.94 13.34 11.73
CA ARG A 22 -5.40 13.83 13.03
C ARG A 22 -5.00 12.87 14.15
N ILE A 23 -5.35 11.56 14.00
CA ILE A 23 -5.05 10.54 15.01
C ILE A 23 -3.53 10.43 15.25
N ALA A 24 -2.72 10.47 14.20
CA ALA A 24 -1.27 10.38 14.31
C ALA A 24 -0.65 11.65 14.94
N THR A 25 -1.13 12.84 14.54
CA THR A 25 -0.63 14.12 15.06
C THR A 25 -0.91 14.28 16.55
N GLU A 26 -2.05 13.81 17.04
CA GLU A 26 -2.39 13.78 18.49
C GLU A 26 -1.38 12.94 19.30
N LYS A 27 -0.62 12.07 18.65
CA LYS A 27 0.43 11.23 19.25
C LYS A 27 1.85 11.64 18.83
N ASN A 28 2.02 12.82 18.23
CA ASN A 28 3.29 13.35 17.72
C ASN A 28 3.95 12.43 16.66
N ILE A 29 3.15 11.69 15.89
CA ILE A 29 3.62 10.80 14.84
C ILE A 29 3.38 11.46 13.47
N ARG A 30 4.46 11.66 12.71
CA ARG A 30 4.38 12.14 11.32
C ARG A 30 3.94 11.00 10.39
N ILE A 31 3.01 11.26 9.50
CA ILE A 31 2.62 10.29 8.47
C ILE A 31 3.33 10.60 7.17
N MET A 32 3.97 9.57 6.62
CA MET A 32 4.45 9.49 5.26
C MET A 32 3.37 8.81 4.41
N GLY A 33 2.70 9.55 3.52
CA GLY A 33 1.66 9.00 2.65
C GLY A 33 2.26 8.15 1.52
N VAL A 34 1.79 6.92 1.35
CA VAL A 34 2.35 5.97 0.37
C VAL A 34 1.42 5.84 -0.83
N VAL A 35 1.85 6.32 -2.00
CA VAL A 35 1.02 6.36 -3.23
C VAL A 35 1.27 5.21 -4.21
N LYS A 36 2.04 4.19 -3.83
CA LYS A 36 2.39 3.07 -4.74
C LYS A 36 1.16 2.29 -5.20
N ALA A 37 0.20 2.04 -4.31
CA ALA A 37 -0.99 1.24 -4.60
C ALA A 37 -1.91 1.92 -5.62
N VAL A 38 -1.95 3.24 -5.60
CA VAL A 38 -2.76 4.07 -6.51
C VAL A 38 -1.96 4.53 -7.73
N ASN A 39 -0.84 3.85 -8.03
CA ASN A 39 0.03 4.10 -9.17
C ASN A 39 0.52 5.56 -9.30
N GLY A 40 0.67 6.28 -8.19
CA GLY A 40 1.06 7.69 -8.21
C GLY A 40 0.07 8.59 -8.97
N ASN A 41 -1.19 8.27 -8.97
CA ASN A 41 -2.22 9.01 -9.69
C ASN A 41 -2.28 10.47 -9.21
N GLU A 42 -2.21 11.41 -10.15
CA GLU A 42 -2.09 12.85 -9.87
C GLU A 42 -3.29 13.41 -9.10
N GLU A 43 -4.50 12.99 -9.41
CA GLU A 43 -5.72 13.43 -8.70
C GLU A 43 -5.71 12.99 -7.24
N ILE A 44 -5.23 11.76 -6.98
CA ILE A 44 -5.11 11.22 -5.62
C ILE A 44 -3.99 11.96 -4.86
N ILE A 45 -2.86 12.23 -5.51
CA ILE A 45 -1.78 13.04 -4.93
C ILE A 45 -2.32 14.42 -4.52
N ASP A 46 -3.12 15.08 -5.36
CA ASP A 46 -3.76 16.36 -5.03
C ASP A 46 -4.66 16.27 -3.80
N VAL A 47 -5.45 15.19 -3.70
CA VAL A 47 -6.30 14.95 -2.53
C VAL A 47 -5.46 14.86 -1.26
N LEU A 48 -4.35 14.11 -1.29
CA LEU A 48 -3.47 13.95 -0.13
C LEU A 48 -2.78 15.27 0.24
N ILE A 49 -2.29 16.03 -0.73
CA ILE A 49 -1.67 17.35 -0.48
C ILE A 49 -2.70 18.30 0.15
N LYS A 50 -3.92 18.37 -0.39
CA LYS A 50 -5.01 19.16 0.19
C LYS A 50 -5.40 18.70 1.59
N ALA A 51 -5.30 17.41 1.89
CA ALA A 51 -5.54 16.87 3.23
C ALA A 51 -4.45 17.26 4.24
N GLY A 52 -3.28 17.75 3.77
CA GLY A 52 -2.20 18.23 4.63
C GLY A 52 -0.94 17.35 4.62
N TYR A 53 -0.83 16.39 3.71
CA TYR A 53 0.38 15.57 3.57
C TYR A 53 1.51 16.40 2.96
N THR A 54 2.61 16.50 3.69
CA THR A 54 3.83 17.20 3.28
C THR A 54 4.96 16.25 2.92
N LEU A 55 4.76 14.95 3.12
CA LEU A 55 5.70 13.87 2.83
C LEU A 55 4.95 12.73 2.17
N LEU A 56 5.30 12.44 0.92
CA LEU A 56 4.73 11.37 0.12
C LEU A 56 5.82 10.39 -0.34
N SER A 57 5.44 9.17 -0.60
CA SER A 57 6.40 8.12 -0.88
C SER A 57 5.89 7.06 -1.85
N SER A 58 6.82 6.45 -2.55
CA SER A 58 6.55 5.31 -3.42
C SER A 58 7.76 4.38 -3.52
N SER A 59 7.52 3.15 -3.95
CA SER A 59 8.56 2.21 -4.38
C SER A 59 8.95 2.38 -5.86
N ARG A 60 8.35 3.34 -6.58
CA ARG A 60 8.54 3.58 -8.02
C ARG A 60 8.98 5.02 -8.25
N LEU A 61 10.18 5.21 -8.80
CA LEU A 61 10.76 6.55 -9.04
C LEU A 61 9.93 7.44 -9.98
N PRO A 62 9.30 6.90 -11.06
CA PRO A 62 8.40 7.72 -11.87
C PRO A 62 7.25 8.36 -11.08
N GLN A 63 6.74 7.67 -10.05
CA GLN A 63 5.69 8.21 -9.20
C GLN A 63 6.21 9.33 -8.27
N LEU A 64 7.45 9.24 -7.80
CA LEU A 64 8.11 10.32 -7.04
C LEU A 64 8.37 11.54 -7.93
N LYS A 65 8.77 11.31 -9.17
CA LYS A 65 8.89 12.37 -10.18
C LYS A 65 7.56 13.10 -10.36
N THR A 66 6.45 12.38 -10.55
CA THR A 66 5.11 12.97 -10.66
C THR A 66 4.78 13.85 -9.45
N ILE A 67 5.09 13.41 -8.22
CA ILE A 67 4.87 14.21 -7.00
C ILE A 67 5.67 15.50 -7.05
N LYS A 68 6.97 15.44 -7.40
CA LYS A 68 7.85 16.61 -7.47
C LYS A 68 7.47 17.59 -8.58
N GLU A 69 7.03 17.11 -9.73
CA GLU A 69 6.54 17.93 -10.83
C GLU A 69 5.24 18.64 -10.47
N LYS A 70 4.40 18.02 -9.66
CA LYS A 70 3.14 18.58 -9.17
C LYS A 70 3.34 19.66 -8.08
N ASP A 71 4.14 19.34 -7.08
CA ASP A 71 4.54 20.30 -6.05
C ASP A 71 5.95 19.97 -5.51
N ALA A 72 6.93 20.75 -5.93
CA ALA A 72 8.32 20.56 -5.53
C ALA A 72 8.58 20.70 -4.01
N ARG A 73 7.64 21.30 -3.26
CA ARG A 73 7.73 21.48 -1.80
C ARG A 73 7.41 20.20 -1.03
N ILE A 74 6.71 19.25 -1.65
CA ILE A 74 6.41 17.96 -1.03
C ILE A 74 7.69 17.16 -0.90
N GLU A 75 8.03 16.76 0.32
CA GLU A 75 9.15 15.87 0.58
C GLU A 75 8.82 14.47 0.04
N THR A 76 9.79 13.82 -0.60
CA THR A 76 9.57 12.52 -1.24
C THR A 76 10.48 11.45 -0.68
N CYS A 77 9.96 10.19 -0.57
CA CYS A 77 10.76 9.07 -0.09
C CYS A 77 10.67 7.86 -1.02
N ALA A 78 11.84 7.33 -1.41
CA ALA A 78 11.95 6.03 -2.08
C ALA A 78 11.87 4.90 -1.05
N LEU A 79 10.79 4.10 -1.12
CA LEU A 79 10.49 3.06 -0.11
C LEU A 79 11.22 1.74 -0.36
N ARG A 80 11.47 1.40 -1.62
CA ARG A 80 12.23 0.20 -1.95
C ARG A 80 13.73 0.52 -1.84
N ILE A 81 14.49 -0.41 -1.28
CA ILE A 81 15.95 -0.29 -1.28
C ILE A 81 16.42 -0.02 -2.72
N PRO A 82 17.18 1.06 -2.97
CA PRO A 82 17.57 1.44 -4.31
C PRO A 82 18.41 0.37 -5.02
N MET A 83 18.16 0.20 -6.32
CA MET A 83 19.07 -0.54 -7.19
C MET A 83 20.26 0.34 -7.55
N LEU A 84 21.44 -0.26 -7.71
CA LEU A 84 22.64 0.47 -8.17
C LEU A 84 22.41 1.18 -9.52
N SER A 85 21.60 0.61 -10.38
CA SER A 85 21.27 1.14 -11.72
C SER A 85 20.33 2.34 -11.72
N GLU A 86 19.69 2.67 -10.59
CA GLU A 86 18.70 3.76 -10.49
C GLU A 86 19.13 4.91 -9.56
N LEU A 87 20.34 4.86 -8.99
CA LEU A 87 20.79 5.81 -7.98
C LEU A 87 20.73 7.27 -8.43
N ARG A 88 21.01 7.52 -9.72
CA ARG A 88 20.91 8.85 -10.31
C ARG A 88 19.49 9.42 -10.16
N GLU A 89 18.49 8.62 -10.46
CA GLU A 89 17.09 9.04 -10.38
C GLU A 89 16.62 9.09 -8.91
N VAL A 90 17.14 8.22 -8.05
CA VAL A 90 16.87 8.29 -6.60
C VAL A 90 17.31 9.64 -6.06
N VAL A 91 18.56 10.06 -6.29
CA VAL A 91 19.08 11.36 -5.83
C VAL A 91 18.37 12.54 -6.51
N GLN A 92 17.83 12.34 -7.71
CA GLN A 92 17.10 13.37 -8.43
C GLN A 92 15.70 13.60 -7.90
N TRP A 93 14.93 12.52 -7.61
CA TRP A 93 13.50 12.56 -7.37
C TRP A 93 13.07 12.20 -5.94
N ALA A 94 13.98 11.65 -5.13
CA ALA A 94 13.72 11.37 -3.74
C ALA A 94 14.57 12.27 -2.82
N ASP A 95 13.94 12.89 -1.83
CA ASP A 95 14.66 13.60 -0.77
C ASP A 95 15.19 12.62 0.28
N ILE A 96 14.50 11.48 0.43
CA ILE A 96 14.79 10.43 1.40
C ILE A 96 14.77 9.07 0.70
N SER A 97 15.63 8.14 1.10
CA SER A 97 15.51 6.72 0.70
C SER A 97 15.68 5.77 1.88
N LEU A 98 14.98 4.62 1.82
CA LEU A 98 15.16 3.52 2.76
C LEU A 98 16.33 2.66 2.28
N ASN A 99 17.22 2.25 3.19
CA ASN A 99 18.44 1.54 2.85
C ASN A 99 18.75 0.41 3.84
N SER A 100 19.35 -0.68 3.35
CA SER A 100 19.83 -1.81 4.16
C SER A 100 21.06 -2.51 3.56
N SER A 101 21.86 -1.80 2.74
CA SER A 101 23.08 -2.33 2.13
C SER A 101 24.20 -1.30 2.18
N LEU A 102 25.35 -1.70 2.72
CA LEU A 102 26.55 -0.86 2.76
C LEU A 102 27.05 -0.49 1.35
N GLU A 103 26.94 -1.42 0.41
CA GLU A 103 27.32 -1.20 -0.99
C GLU A 103 26.46 -0.11 -1.64
N VAL A 104 25.12 -0.23 -1.47
CA VAL A 104 24.18 0.77 -2.00
C VAL A 104 24.41 2.14 -1.36
N LEU A 105 24.64 2.21 -0.04
CA LEU A 105 24.92 3.45 0.65
C LEU A 105 26.20 4.14 0.14
N ARG A 106 27.30 3.39 -0.08
CA ARG A 106 28.54 3.95 -0.66
C ARG A 106 28.31 4.48 -2.08
N ALA A 107 27.62 3.73 -2.91
CA ALA A 107 27.32 4.15 -4.28
C ALA A 107 26.35 5.35 -4.31
N LEU A 108 25.36 5.39 -3.41
CA LEU A 108 24.44 6.50 -3.26
C LEU A 108 25.18 7.79 -2.81
N ASN A 109 26.16 7.66 -1.90
CA ASN A 109 27.00 8.78 -1.50
C ASN A 109 27.80 9.35 -2.68
N GLN A 110 28.40 8.48 -3.52
CA GLN A 110 29.12 8.91 -4.73
C GLN A 110 28.19 9.64 -5.71
N GLU A 111 26.99 9.12 -5.93
CA GLU A 111 26.01 9.72 -6.82
C GLU A 111 25.50 11.08 -6.26
N ALA A 112 25.19 11.16 -4.96
CA ALA A 112 24.79 12.40 -4.30
C ALA A 112 25.91 13.47 -4.41
N THR A 113 27.17 13.06 -4.22
CA THR A 113 28.34 13.94 -4.41
C THR A 113 28.42 14.46 -5.84
N SER A 114 28.23 13.58 -6.86
CA SER A 114 28.27 13.96 -8.26
C SER A 114 27.21 15.00 -8.62
N GLN A 115 26.04 14.89 -8.01
CA GLN A 115 24.91 15.82 -8.18
C GLN A 115 24.99 17.05 -7.23
N LYS A 116 26.02 17.15 -6.40
CA LYS A 116 26.19 18.23 -5.40
C LYS A 116 24.99 18.37 -4.45
N LYS A 117 24.44 17.24 -4.02
CA LYS A 117 23.30 17.17 -3.10
C LYS A 117 23.69 16.45 -1.83
N VAL A 118 22.97 16.75 -0.74
CA VAL A 118 22.93 15.91 0.44
C VAL A 118 21.64 15.11 0.41
N HIS A 119 21.75 13.78 0.38
CA HIS A 119 20.62 12.87 0.32
C HIS A 119 20.35 12.27 1.70
N LYS A 120 19.09 12.29 2.15
CA LYS A 120 18.68 11.75 3.44
C LYS A 120 18.46 10.26 3.36
N VAL A 121 18.95 9.51 4.34
CA VAL A 121 18.77 8.06 4.40
C VAL A 121 18.13 7.62 5.72
N ILE A 122 17.25 6.64 5.63
CA ILE A 122 16.71 5.90 6.78
C ILE A 122 17.23 4.47 6.65
N LEU A 123 17.98 3.99 7.66
CA LEU A 123 18.45 2.62 7.69
C LEU A 123 17.32 1.70 8.15
N MET A 124 17.05 0.66 7.37
CA MET A 124 16.04 -0.32 7.73
C MET A 124 16.64 -1.42 8.59
N THR A 125 15.97 -1.75 9.68
CA THR A 125 16.27 -2.92 10.51
C THR A 125 15.17 -3.96 10.34
N ASP A 126 15.56 -5.24 10.31
CA ASP A 126 14.62 -6.35 10.28
C ASP A 126 14.41 -6.88 11.71
N LEU A 127 13.17 -6.80 12.19
CA LEU A 127 12.76 -7.31 13.50
C LEU A 127 11.96 -8.62 13.39
N GLY A 128 12.23 -9.40 12.34
CA GLY A 128 11.71 -10.75 12.16
C GLY A 128 10.69 -10.92 11.02
N ASP A 129 10.37 -9.88 10.24
CA ASP A 129 9.52 -10.01 9.04
C ASP A 129 10.27 -10.67 7.86
N LEU A 130 11.61 -10.72 7.94
CA LEU A 130 12.54 -11.40 7.04
C LEU A 130 12.42 -10.94 5.56
N ARG A 131 12.16 -9.65 5.35
CA ARG A 131 12.11 -9.06 4.01
C ARG A 131 13.33 -8.17 3.72
N GLU A 132 13.32 -6.92 4.16
CA GLU A 132 14.48 -6.02 4.03
C GLU A 132 14.85 -5.45 5.39
N GLY A 133 16.14 -5.12 5.54
CA GLY A 133 16.67 -4.53 6.76
C GLY A 133 17.90 -5.28 7.28
N PHE A 134 18.71 -4.58 8.06
CA PHE A 134 19.79 -5.21 8.82
C PHE A 134 19.20 -6.08 9.92
N PHE A 135 19.39 -7.39 9.82
CA PHE A 135 18.89 -8.33 10.82
C PHE A 135 19.73 -8.31 12.10
N LYS A 136 21.05 -8.33 11.94
CA LYS A 136 21.96 -8.21 13.07
C LYS A 136 22.14 -6.75 13.47
N GLU A 137 22.13 -6.50 14.76
CA GLU A 137 22.31 -5.15 15.31
C GLU A 137 23.68 -4.59 14.97
N GLU A 138 24.73 -5.43 15.00
CA GLU A 138 26.09 -5.03 14.68
C GLU A 138 26.21 -4.46 13.26
N ASP A 139 25.56 -5.09 12.29
CA ASP A 139 25.56 -4.64 10.89
C ASP A 139 24.83 -3.30 10.74
N LEU A 140 23.75 -3.09 11.51
CA LEU A 140 23.04 -1.81 11.55
C LEU A 140 23.92 -0.69 12.14
N LEU A 141 24.62 -0.97 13.24
CA LEU A 141 25.51 -0.01 13.88
C LEU A 141 26.71 0.32 12.98
N GLU A 142 27.28 -0.67 12.28
CA GLU A 142 28.33 -0.46 11.28
C GLU A 142 27.84 0.48 10.16
N ALA A 143 26.63 0.22 9.63
CA ALA A 143 26.05 1.06 8.60
C ALA A 143 25.81 2.50 9.08
N ALA A 144 25.31 2.67 10.30
CA ALA A 144 25.10 3.99 10.89
C ALA A 144 26.39 4.76 11.03
N LYS A 145 27.44 4.11 11.55
CA LYS A 145 28.78 4.69 11.70
C LYS A 145 29.37 5.08 10.34
N MET A 146 29.31 4.19 9.36
CA MET A 146 29.80 4.45 8.01
C MET A 146 29.10 5.66 7.37
N VAL A 147 27.78 5.76 7.50
CA VAL A 147 27.04 6.91 6.94
C VAL A 147 27.46 8.20 7.61
N GLU A 148 27.60 8.22 8.94
CA GLU A 148 27.94 9.42 9.71
C GLU A 148 29.39 9.89 9.51
N GLU A 149 30.35 8.95 9.46
CA GLU A 149 31.78 9.26 9.43
C GLU A 149 32.39 9.33 8.02
N GLU A 150 31.85 8.54 7.05
CA GLU A 150 32.48 8.35 5.74
C GLU A 150 31.66 8.93 4.58
N CYS A 151 30.33 9.10 4.74
CA CYS A 151 29.44 9.48 3.65
C CYS A 151 29.03 10.95 3.70
N ASN A 152 29.94 11.85 3.32
CA ASN A 152 29.75 13.31 3.43
C ASN A 152 28.55 13.88 2.63
N SER A 153 28.03 13.15 1.65
CA SER A 153 26.86 13.55 0.85
C SER A 153 25.58 12.79 1.24
N LEU A 154 25.64 11.99 2.31
CA LEU A 154 24.45 11.40 2.93
C LEU A 154 24.20 12.04 4.30
N TYR A 155 22.95 12.07 4.68
CA TYR A 155 22.52 12.46 6.02
C TYR A 155 21.71 11.34 6.65
N LEU A 156 22.21 10.75 7.74
CA LEU A 156 21.50 9.72 8.48
C LEU A 156 20.31 10.35 9.21
N LEU A 157 19.15 10.31 8.58
CA LEU A 157 17.91 10.89 9.12
C LEU A 157 17.32 10.03 10.24
N GLY A 158 17.44 8.70 10.12
CA GLY A 158 16.83 7.82 11.12
C GLY A 158 16.94 6.34 10.79
N ILE A 159 16.18 5.56 11.55
CA ILE A 159 15.99 4.14 11.31
C ILE A 159 14.51 3.81 11.11
N GLY A 160 14.24 2.63 10.56
CA GLY A 160 12.86 2.17 10.37
C GLY A 160 12.75 0.66 10.34
N VAL A 161 11.55 0.16 10.57
CA VAL A 161 11.19 -1.26 10.45
C VAL A 161 10.02 -1.41 9.50
N ASN A 162 9.86 -2.60 8.92
CA ASN A 162 8.64 -3.00 8.25
C ASN A 162 8.18 -4.34 8.82
N LEU A 163 6.91 -4.43 9.22
CA LEU A 163 6.27 -5.62 9.78
C LEU A 163 4.91 -5.85 9.11
N GLY A 164 4.45 -7.10 9.11
CA GLY A 164 3.15 -7.46 8.56
C GLY A 164 3.09 -7.48 7.03
N CYS A 165 4.23 -7.71 6.36
CA CYS A 165 4.28 -7.80 4.90
C CYS A 165 4.62 -9.21 4.42
N TYR A 166 5.90 -9.61 4.46
CA TYR A 166 6.35 -10.92 3.99
C TYR A 166 6.19 -11.99 5.06
N GLY A 167 6.78 -11.77 6.24
CA GLY A 167 6.73 -12.70 7.36
C GLY A 167 5.42 -12.65 8.16
N SER A 168 4.53 -11.73 7.81
CA SER A 168 3.24 -11.52 8.48
C SER A 168 3.38 -11.29 10.01
N ILE A 169 4.51 -10.72 10.44
CA ILE A 169 4.77 -10.44 11.85
C ILE A 169 3.88 -9.27 12.31
N ILE A 170 3.06 -9.56 13.31
CA ILE A 170 2.17 -8.54 13.89
C ILE A 170 3.01 -7.48 14.62
N PRO A 171 2.84 -6.19 14.28
CA PRO A 171 3.45 -5.10 15.04
C PRO A 171 2.93 -5.10 16.48
N THR A 172 3.83 -5.20 17.45
CA THR A 172 3.51 -5.12 18.87
C THR A 172 4.26 -3.97 19.52
N ARG A 173 3.84 -3.60 20.73
CA ARG A 173 4.51 -2.59 21.53
C ARG A 173 5.98 -2.97 21.78
N GLU A 174 6.24 -4.23 22.11
CA GLU A 174 7.58 -4.75 22.38
C GLU A 174 8.49 -4.63 21.16
N LYS A 175 7.97 -4.89 19.94
CA LYS A 175 8.73 -4.70 18.70
C LYS A 175 9.07 -3.22 18.44
N MET A 176 8.16 -2.33 18.81
CA MET A 176 8.41 -0.88 18.69
C MET A 176 9.39 -0.40 19.75
N GLU A 177 9.36 -0.95 20.96
CA GLU A 177 10.34 -0.68 22.01
C GLU A 177 11.74 -1.19 21.59
N GLU A 178 11.86 -2.39 21.01
CA GLU A 178 13.10 -2.91 20.41
C GLU A 178 13.67 -1.95 19.34
N LEU A 179 12.79 -1.41 18.47
CA LEU A 179 13.22 -0.39 17.50
C LEU A 179 13.75 0.87 18.16
N CYS A 180 13.10 1.35 19.22
CA CYS A 180 13.55 2.52 19.97
C CYS A 180 14.92 2.28 20.66
N GLU A 181 15.13 1.08 21.19
CA GLU A 181 16.44 0.70 21.79
C GLU A 181 17.57 0.71 20.75
N ARG A 182 17.32 0.17 19.54
CA ARG A 182 18.29 0.24 18.43
C ARG A 182 18.56 1.69 18.02
N ALA A 183 17.53 2.55 17.98
CA ALA A 183 17.70 3.98 17.71
C ALA A 183 18.57 4.66 18.76
N GLU A 184 18.37 4.35 20.03
CA GLU A 184 19.16 4.94 21.12
C GLU A 184 20.63 4.51 21.08
N LYS A 185 20.93 3.27 20.75
CA LYS A 185 22.31 2.79 20.53
C LYS A 185 23.00 3.53 19.39
N ILE A 186 22.28 3.81 18.30
CA ILE A 186 22.81 4.62 17.20
C ILE A 186 23.04 6.06 17.67
N ASN A 187 22.09 6.69 18.40
CA ASN A 187 22.25 8.03 18.93
C ASN A 187 23.53 8.18 19.75
N GLN A 188 23.84 7.20 20.61
CA GLN A 188 25.05 7.15 21.41
C GLN A 188 26.27 6.98 20.53
N LEU A 189 26.23 6.13 19.50
CA LEU A 189 27.33 5.87 18.58
C LEU A 189 27.74 7.11 17.76
N ILE A 190 26.73 7.84 17.22
CA ILE A 190 26.94 8.99 16.34
C ILE A 190 26.93 10.33 17.08
N HIS A 191 26.81 10.32 18.43
CA HIS A 191 26.78 11.50 19.30
C HIS A 191 25.71 12.55 18.93
N ARG A 192 24.60 12.13 18.33
CA ARG A 192 23.42 12.96 18.07
C ARG A 192 22.14 12.16 18.02
N LYS A 193 21.01 12.84 18.21
CA LYS A 193 19.69 12.18 18.12
C LYS A 193 19.26 12.03 16.67
N LEU A 194 18.76 10.84 16.32
CA LEU A 194 18.05 10.61 15.06
C LEU A 194 16.72 11.38 15.05
N GLU A 195 16.38 11.97 13.92
CA GLU A 195 15.12 12.71 13.75
C GLU A 195 13.93 11.77 13.53
N VAL A 196 14.19 10.62 12.93
CA VAL A 196 13.14 9.67 12.51
C VAL A 196 13.40 8.28 13.11
N VAL A 197 12.37 7.79 13.81
CA VAL A 197 12.21 6.37 14.15
C VAL A 197 10.89 5.91 13.53
N SER A 198 10.98 5.21 12.40
CA SER A 198 9.84 4.87 11.56
C SER A 198 9.28 3.49 11.90
N GLY A 199 8.18 3.45 12.64
CA GLY A 199 7.58 2.26 13.26
C GLY A 199 6.77 1.37 12.32
N GLY A 200 6.99 1.44 11.01
CA GLY A 200 6.34 0.52 10.07
C GLY A 200 5.30 1.16 9.16
N ALA A 201 4.36 0.35 8.73
CA ALA A 201 3.36 0.67 7.71
C ALA A 201 1.94 0.78 8.30
N THR A 202 0.92 0.65 7.47
CA THR A 202 -0.50 0.64 7.88
C THR A 202 -0.75 -0.37 8.99
N THR A 203 -0.11 -1.53 8.96
CA THR A 203 -0.22 -2.60 9.98
C THR A 203 0.14 -2.16 11.40
N SER A 204 0.96 -1.12 11.54
CA SER A 204 1.33 -0.55 12.85
C SER A 204 0.37 0.55 13.34
N PHE A 205 -0.53 1.05 12.48
CA PHE A 205 -1.44 2.13 12.83
C PHE A 205 -2.41 1.79 13.99
N PRO A 206 -2.90 0.54 14.13
CA PRO A 206 -3.71 0.16 15.29
C PRO A 206 -3.05 0.42 16.65
N LEU A 207 -1.71 0.32 16.74
CA LEU A 207 -0.99 0.67 17.97
C LEU A 207 -1.12 2.17 18.31
N VAL A 208 -1.08 3.04 17.27
CA VAL A 208 -1.26 4.49 17.45
C VAL A 208 -2.68 4.79 17.91
N ALA A 209 -3.67 4.24 17.21
CA ALA A 209 -5.08 4.49 17.51
C ALA A 209 -5.49 3.99 18.90
N LYS A 210 -4.92 2.86 19.34
CA LYS A 210 -5.16 2.28 20.68
C LYS A 210 -4.29 2.90 21.78
N GLY A 211 -3.39 3.85 21.46
CA GLY A 211 -2.49 4.47 22.44
C GLY A 211 -1.41 3.54 22.98
N LEU A 212 -1.04 2.51 22.21
CA LEU A 212 -0.04 1.50 22.57
C LEU A 212 1.33 1.76 21.94
N MET A 213 1.44 2.73 21.02
CA MET A 213 2.70 3.08 20.36
C MET A 213 3.66 3.77 21.34
N PRO A 214 4.92 3.31 21.48
CA PRO A 214 5.92 3.99 22.32
C PRO A 214 6.21 5.41 21.82
N GLU A 215 6.53 6.32 22.76
CA GLU A 215 6.85 7.73 22.47
C GLU A 215 8.10 7.91 21.57
N GLY A 216 9.00 6.94 21.55
CA GLY A 216 10.19 6.94 20.69
C GLY A 216 9.91 6.81 19.21
N ILE A 217 8.73 6.32 18.82
CA ILE A 217 8.31 6.23 17.42
C ILE A 217 7.79 7.59 16.95
N THR A 218 8.40 8.12 15.88
CA THR A 218 8.13 9.48 15.38
C THR A 218 7.43 9.49 14.02
N GLN A 219 7.39 8.36 13.30
CA GLN A 219 6.86 8.30 11.95
C GLN A 219 6.21 6.95 11.63
N LEU A 220 5.16 6.97 10.80
CA LEU A 220 4.61 5.79 10.09
C LEU A 220 4.47 6.05 8.60
N ARG A 221 4.55 4.98 7.80
CA ARG A 221 4.38 4.99 6.33
C ARG A 221 3.05 4.35 5.98
N ILE A 222 2.02 5.17 5.80
CA ILE A 222 0.64 4.70 5.59
C ILE A 222 0.28 4.77 4.11
N GLY A 223 -0.11 3.64 3.54
CA GLY A 223 -0.59 3.55 2.16
C GLY A 223 -1.98 2.95 2.12
N ASP A 224 -2.05 1.65 2.32
CA ASP A 224 -3.25 0.86 2.33
C ASP A 224 -4.39 1.52 3.13
N GLY A 225 -4.17 1.77 4.39
CA GLY A 225 -5.15 2.40 5.28
C GLY A 225 -5.55 3.84 4.95
N LEU A 226 -5.04 4.45 3.87
CA LEU A 226 -5.58 5.69 3.32
C LEU A 226 -6.70 5.41 2.32
N PHE A 227 -6.68 4.25 1.69
CA PHE A 227 -7.46 3.94 0.50
C PHE A 227 -8.54 2.90 0.74
N VAL A 228 -8.21 1.82 1.45
CA VAL A 228 -9.13 0.70 1.75
C VAL A 228 -9.07 0.34 3.25
N SER A 229 -10.11 -0.30 3.77
CA SER A 229 -10.22 -0.69 5.18
C SER A 229 -10.24 -2.22 5.32
N ASP A 230 -9.13 -2.86 4.99
CA ASP A 230 -8.98 -4.32 5.02
C ASP A 230 -8.17 -4.86 6.23
N LEU A 231 -7.74 -3.99 7.15
CA LEU A 231 -7.07 -4.38 8.39
C LEU A 231 -7.98 -5.08 9.40
N ASP A 232 -9.28 -5.02 9.20
CA ASP A 232 -10.28 -5.53 10.16
C ASP A 232 -10.13 -7.05 10.34
N GLU A 233 -9.96 -7.78 9.26
CA GLU A 233 -9.80 -9.23 9.27
C GLU A 233 -8.50 -9.70 9.95
N CYS A 234 -7.41 -8.95 9.77
CA CYS A 234 -6.09 -9.34 10.25
C CYS A 234 -5.75 -8.77 11.64
N PHE A 235 -6.18 -7.56 11.96
CA PHE A 235 -5.75 -6.81 13.14
C PHE A 235 -6.90 -6.36 14.04
N GLY A 236 -8.15 -6.67 13.69
CA GLY A 236 -9.34 -6.24 14.43
C GLY A 236 -9.42 -4.72 14.56
N TYR A 237 -9.08 -4.00 13.51
CA TYR A 237 -9.10 -2.54 13.48
C TYR A 237 -9.61 -2.01 12.14
N LYS A 238 -10.72 -1.30 12.15
CA LYS A 238 -11.22 -0.59 10.97
C LYS A 238 -10.55 0.76 10.84
N MET A 239 -9.99 1.03 9.69
CA MET A 239 -9.45 2.35 9.37
C MET A 239 -10.58 3.39 9.23
N PHE A 240 -11.70 2.98 8.63
CA PHE A 240 -12.93 3.76 8.45
C PHE A 240 -14.13 2.82 8.19
N GLU A 241 -15.35 3.30 8.33
CA GLU A 241 -16.57 2.52 8.09
C GLU A 241 -16.82 2.32 6.58
N SER A 242 -17.64 1.32 6.22
CA SER A 242 -17.90 0.95 4.83
C SER A 242 -18.55 2.07 4.01
N GLU A 243 -19.33 2.95 4.65
CA GLU A 243 -19.91 4.13 4.01
C GLU A 243 -18.85 5.17 3.61
N GLN A 244 -17.66 5.08 4.19
CA GLN A 244 -16.50 5.93 3.91
C GLN A 244 -15.57 5.34 2.86
N GLU A 245 -15.85 4.14 2.32
CA GLU A 245 -15.07 3.54 1.24
C GLU A 245 -15.02 4.49 0.04
N ALA A 246 -13.81 4.89 -0.31
CA ALA A 246 -13.56 5.87 -1.37
C ALA A 246 -13.41 5.22 -2.75
N PHE A 247 -13.17 3.90 -2.80
CA PHE A 247 -12.92 3.15 -4.03
C PHE A 247 -14.00 2.10 -4.25
N VAL A 248 -14.70 2.20 -5.36
CA VAL A 248 -15.76 1.24 -5.74
C VAL A 248 -15.54 0.78 -7.18
N LEU A 249 -15.36 -0.52 -7.36
CA LEU A 249 -15.36 -1.12 -8.69
C LEU A 249 -16.81 -1.24 -9.19
N LYS A 250 -17.05 -0.79 -10.42
CA LYS A 250 -18.28 -1.02 -11.18
C LYS A 250 -18.00 -1.86 -12.41
N ALA A 251 -18.71 -2.94 -12.58
CA ALA A 251 -18.55 -3.83 -13.74
C ALA A 251 -19.91 -4.23 -14.33
N GLU A 252 -19.97 -4.35 -15.65
CA GLU A 252 -21.16 -4.71 -16.38
C GLU A 252 -21.28 -6.23 -16.51
N ILE A 253 -22.50 -6.75 -16.34
CA ILE A 253 -22.83 -8.15 -16.57
C ILE A 253 -22.96 -8.40 -18.08
N ILE A 254 -22.19 -9.35 -18.59
CA ILE A 254 -22.14 -9.69 -20.01
C ILE A 254 -22.81 -11.02 -20.35
N GLU A 255 -23.06 -11.88 -19.38
CA GLU A 255 -23.81 -13.13 -19.52
C GLU A 255 -24.56 -13.43 -18.22
N VAL A 256 -25.78 -13.95 -18.37
CA VAL A 256 -26.55 -14.58 -17.28
C VAL A 256 -27.09 -15.93 -17.80
N ARG A 257 -26.74 -17.02 -17.10
CA ARG A 257 -27.17 -18.40 -17.45
C ARG A 257 -27.32 -19.26 -16.22
N GLU A 258 -28.27 -20.18 -16.26
CA GLU A 258 -28.32 -21.29 -15.33
C GLU A 258 -27.29 -22.34 -15.75
N LYS A 259 -26.41 -22.74 -14.83
CA LYS A 259 -25.32 -23.71 -15.04
C LYS A 259 -25.16 -24.60 -13.82
N PRO A 260 -24.70 -25.87 -13.98
CA PRO A 260 -24.31 -26.70 -12.83
C PRO A 260 -23.18 -26.04 -12.02
N SER A 261 -23.21 -26.23 -10.73
CA SER A 261 -22.14 -25.75 -9.82
C SER A 261 -20.85 -26.57 -9.97
N HIS A 262 -20.96 -27.85 -10.35
CA HIS A 262 -19.83 -28.73 -10.60
C HIS A 262 -19.49 -28.79 -12.10
N PRO A 263 -18.22 -28.59 -12.51
CA PRO A 263 -17.79 -28.76 -13.90
C PRO A 263 -18.06 -30.20 -14.40
N ILE A 264 -18.36 -30.33 -15.69
CA ILE A 264 -18.65 -31.62 -16.34
C ILE A 264 -17.41 -32.03 -17.14
N GLY A 265 -16.79 -33.15 -16.77
CA GLY A 265 -15.60 -33.71 -17.42
C GLY A 265 -14.46 -34.00 -16.45
N GLU A 266 -13.34 -34.42 -16.99
CA GLU A 266 -12.11 -34.65 -16.19
C GLU A 266 -11.50 -33.30 -15.76
N ILE A 267 -11.24 -33.16 -14.44
CA ILE A 267 -10.75 -31.91 -13.85
C ILE A 267 -9.22 -31.92 -13.81
N GLY A 268 -8.61 -31.02 -14.55
CA GLY A 268 -7.17 -30.75 -14.56
C GLY A 268 -6.79 -29.61 -13.60
N VAL A 269 -5.92 -28.71 -14.08
CA VAL A 269 -5.52 -27.45 -13.42
C VAL A 269 -6.12 -26.26 -14.19
N ASP A 270 -6.38 -25.17 -13.47
CA ASP A 270 -6.86 -23.94 -14.11
C ASP A 270 -5.70 -23.21 -14.85
N ALA A 271 -6.02 -22.11 -15.53
CA ALA A 271 -5.04 -21.32 -16.29
C ALA A 271 -3.90 -20.72 -15.43
N PHE A 272 -4.04 -20.74 -14.12
CA PHE A 272 -3.05 -20.25 -13.15
C PHE A 272 -2.33 -21.39 -12.41
N GLY A 273 -2.53 -22.64 -12.85
CA GLY A 273 -1.87 -23.82 -12.29
C GLY A 273 -2.52 -24.37 -11.02
N ASN A 274 -3.69 -23.86 -10.59
CA ASN A 274 -4.37 -24.30 -9.39
C ASN A 274 -5.27 -25.51 -9.67
N LYS A 275 -5.24 -26.51 -8.80
CA LYS A 275 -6.19 -27.61 -8.80
C LYS A 275 -7.35 -27.27 -7.84
N LYS A 276 -8.50 -26.92 -8.41
CA LYS A 276 -9.70 -26.58 -7.63
C LYS A 276 -10.48 -27.83 -7.23
N VAL A 277 -11.09 -27.78 -6.06
CA VAL A 277 -12.08 -28.74 -5.60
C VAL A 277 -13.44 -28.09 -5.70
N TYR A 278 -14.37 -28.78 -6.39
CA TYR A 278 -15.73 -28.31 -6.59
C TYR A 278 -16.70 -29.15 -5.76
N ILE A 279 -17.64 -28.47 -5.12
CA ILE A 279 -18.75 -29.13 -4.41
C ILE A 279 -19.97 -29.00 -5.29
N ASP A 280 -20.64 -30.11 -5.58
CA ASP A 280 -21.90 -30.08 -6.33
C ASP A 280 -23.03 -29.56 -5.42
N LYS A 281 -23.57 -28.39 -5.81
CA LYS A 281 -24.70 -27.73 -5.13
C LYS A 281 -25.93 -27.65 -6.04
N GLY A 282 -25.95 -28.41 -7.17
CA GLY A 282 -27.00 -28.36 -8.18
C GLY A 282 -26.82 -27.21 -9.18
N ASN A 283 -27.90 -26.78 -9.78
CA ASN A 283 -27.93 -25.69 -10.76
C ASN A 283 -28.00 -24.34 -10.05
N HIS A 284 -27.19 -23.40 -10.54
CA HIS A 284 -27.08 -22.02 -10.04
C HIS A 284 -27.24 -21.03 -11.20
N ILE A 285 -27.82 -19.87 -10.92
CA ILE A 285 -27.84 -18.75 -11.87
C ILE A 285 -26.51 -18.03 -11.75
N ARG A 286 -25.70 -18.10 -12.80
CA ARG A 286 -24.39 -17.47 -12.88
C ARG A 286 -24.44 -16.25 -13.77
N ALA A 287 -23.71 -15.22 -13.36
CA ALA A 287 -23.40 -14.05 -14.17
C ALA A 287 -21.90 -13.97 -14.44
N LEU A 288 -21.54 -13.43 -15.59
CA LEU A 288 -20.15 -13.06 -15.91
C LEU A 288 -20.05 -11.55 -16.00
N ILE A 289 -18.97 -11.00 -15.45
CA ILE A 289 -18.61 -9.59 -15.64
C ILE A 289 -17.30 -9.47 -16.44
N ALA A 290 -17.20 -8.38 -17.22
CA ALA A 290 -16.10 -8.15 -18.17
C ALA A 290 -14.84 -7.57 -17.49
N VAL A 291 -14.41 -8.16 -16.41
CA VAL A 291 -13.14 -7.87 -15.73
C VAL A 291 -12.68 -9.13 -15.02
N GLY A 292 -11.41 -9.45 -15.10
CA GLY A 292 -10.85 -10.68 -14.56
C GLY A 292 -9.51 -10.49 -13.89
N ARG A 293 -8.84 -11.61 -13.64
CA ARG A 293 -7.65 -11.65 -12.79
C ARG A 293 -6.47 -10.81 -13.27
N GLN A 294 -6.35 -10.53 -14.58
CA GLN A 294 -5.30 -9.66 -15.09
C GLN A 294 -5.44 -8.21 -14.62
N ASP A 295 -6.66 -7.76 -14.28
CA ASP A 295 -6.95 -6.41 -13.82
C ASP A 295 -7.27 -6.34 -12.32
N LEU A 296 -7.61 -7.49 -11.70
CA LEU A 296 -8.08 -7.58 -10.31
C LEU A 296 -7.07 -8.23 -9.35
N GLY A 297 -6.19 -9.11 -9.86
CA GLY A 297 -5.51 -10.09 -9.02
C GLY A 297 -6.48 -11.19 -8.58
N ASP A 298 -6.60 -11.48 -7.30
CA ASP A 298 -7.58 -12.44 -6.81
C ASP A 298 -8.99 -11.81 -6.76
N CYS A 299 -9.89 -12.38 -7.57
CA CYS A 299 -11.28 -11.92 -7.62
C CYS A 299 -12.08 -12.22 -6.34
N HIS A 300 -11.62 -13.17 -5.49
CA HIS A 300 -12.25 -13.45 -4.21
C HIS A 300 -12.10 -12.31 -3.19
N HIS A 301 -11.18 -11.37 -3.42
CA HIS A 301 -11.04 -10.15 -2.64
C HIS A 301 -12.07 -9.07 -2.98
N LEU A 302 -12.88 -9.26 -4.01
CA LEU A 302 -14.00 -8.37 -4.29
C LEU A 302 -15.14 -8.60 -3.29
N GLN A 303 -15.62 -7.54 -2.67
CA GLN A 303 -16.72 -7.56 -1.72
C GLN A 303 -17.97 -6.96 -2.38
N PRO A 304 -18.94 -7.78 -2.84
CA PRO A 304 -20.13 -7.27 -3.49
C PRO A 304 -20.94 -6.36 -2.56
N LEU A 305 -21.48 -5.25 -3.11
CA LEU A 305 -22.39 -4.39 -2.36
C LEU A 305 -23.78 -5.01 -2.20
N ASP A 306 -24.15 -5.95 -3.07
CA ASP A 306 -25.31 -6.83 -2.87
C ASP A 306 -24.85 -8.06 -2.08
N SER A 307 -25.27 -8.16 -0.85
CA SER A 307 -24.85 -9.22 0.08
C SER A 307 -25.31 -10.63 -0.31
N HIS A 308 -26.24 -10.76 -1.26
CA HIS A 308 -26.72 -12.04 -1.77
C HIS A 308 -25.95 -12.48 -3.03
N LEU A 309 -25.06 -11.64 -3.55
CA LEU A 309 -24.20 -11.95 -4.69
C LEU A 309 -22.92 -12.59 -4.18
N GLU A 310 -22.52 -13.72 -4.74
CA GLU A 310 -21.28 -14.42 -4.39
C GLU A 310 -20.28 -14.39 -5.55
N VAL A 311 -19.01 -14.07 -5.28
CA VAL A 311 -17.91 -14.20 -6.23
C VAL A 311 -17.36 -15.61 -6.14
N ILE A 312 -17.56 -16.43 -7.19
CA ILE A 312 -17.19 -17.86 -7.18
C ILE A 312 -15.89 -18.18 -7.92
N GLY A 313 -15.31 -17.20 -8.60
CA GLY A 313 -14.02 -17.35 -9.26
C GLY A 313 -13.84 -16.44 -10.45
N GLY A 314 -12.74 -16.63 -11.17
CA GLY A 314 -12.44 -15.84 -12.37
C GLY A 314 -11.38 -16.46 -13.25
N SER A 315 -11.37 -16.04 -14.51
CA SER A 315 -10.31 -16.24 -15.49
C SER A 315 -9.51 -14.95 -15.67
N SER A 316 -8.64 -14.88 -16.68
CA SER A 316 -7.91 -13.65 -17.01
C SER A 316 -8.83 -12.45 -17.22
N ASP A 317 -9.93 -12.65 -17.96
CA ASP A 317 -10.78 -11.56 -18.47
C ASP A 317 -12.18 -11.51 -17.85
N HIS A 318 -12.58 -12.54 -17.10
CA HIS A 318 -13.93 -12.68 -16.56
C HIS A 318 -13.91 -13.00 -15.08
N THR A 319 -14.81 -12.36 -14.33
CA THR A 319 -15.18 -12.81 -12.99
C THR A 319 -16.55 -13.48 -13.05
N ILE A 320 -16.68 -14.59 -12.35
CA ILE A 320 -17.87 -15.43 -12.30
C ILE A 320 -18.60 -15.18 -10.98
N LEU A 321 -19.85 -14.81 -11.07
CA LEU A 321 -20.73 -14.50 -9.96
C LEU A 321 -21.83 -15.55 -9.84
N ASP A 322 -22.20 -15.90 -8.62
CA ASP A 322 -23.44 -16.60 -8.31
C ASP A 322 -24.49 -15.56 -7.88
N ILE A 323 -25.59 -15.50 -8.58
CA ILE A 323 -26.69 -14.57 -8.35
C ILE A 323 -28.01 -15.29 -8.03
N THR A 324 -27.94 -16.57 -7.70
CA THR A 324 -29.10 -17.43 -7.44
C THR A 324 -29.98 -16.87 -6.33
N ASN A 325 -29.36 -16.37 -5.25
CA ASN A 325 -30.06 -15.91 -4.06
C ASN A 325 -30.32 -14.38 -4.05
N CYS A 326 -29.93 -13.66 -5.13
CA CYS A 326 -30.16 -12.23 -5.21
C CYS A 326 -31.64 -11.91 -5.34
N GLU A 327 -32.11 -10.94 -4.57
CA GLU A 327 -33.50 -10.43 -4.69
C GLU A 327 -33.71 -9.73 -6.03
N LYS A 328 -32.68 -8.96 -6.45
CA LYS A 328 -32.66 -8.33 -7.76
C LYS A 328 -32.47 -9.37 -8.86
N LYS A 329 -33.36 -9.34 -9.86
CA LYS A 329 -33.23 -10.15 -11.09
C LYS A 329 -32.24 -9.50 -12.05
N TYR A 330 -30.94 -9.82 -11.87
CA TYR A 330 -29.88 -9.31 -12.72
C TYR A 330 -30.03 -9.78 -14.18
N GLN A 331 -29.67 -8.87 -15.11
CA GLN A 331 -29.72 -9.11 -16.57
C GLN A 331 -28.41 -8.64 -17.21
N VAL A 332 -28.17 -9.06 -18.45
CA VAL A 332 -27.08 -8.55 -19.28
C VAL A 332 -27.24 -7.04 -19.45
N GLY A 333 -26.14 -6.28 -19.22
CA GLY A 333 -26.14 -4.82 -19.20
C GLY A 333 -26.33 -4.22 -17.81
N ASP A 334 -26.74 -5.00 -16.79
CA ASP A 334 -26.77 -4.51 -15.41
C ASP A 334 -25.35 -4.29 -14.89
N VAL A 335 -25.20 -3.28 -14.01
CA VAL A 335 -23.94 -2.95 -13.37
C VAL A 335 -23.94 -3.45 -11.94
N VAL A 336 -22.93 -4.24 -11.60
CA VAL A 336 -22.63 -4.67 -10.22
C VAL A 336 -21.51 -3.83 -9.62
N LYS A 337 -21.53 -3.68 -8.30
CA LYS A 337 -20.59 -2.83 -7.54
C LYS A 337 -19.91 -3.65 -6.48
N PHE A 338 -18.63 -3.34 -6.25
CA PHE A 338 -17.81 -4.02 -5.25
C PHE A 338 -16.97 -3.02 -4.45
N HIS A 339 -16.87 -3.21 -3.15
CA HIS A 339 -15.71 -2.75 -2.41
C HIS A 339 -14.51 -3.63 -2.78
N ILE A 340 -13.31 -3.09 -2.62
CA ILE A 340 -12.08 -3.74 -3.06
C ILE A 340 -11.08 -3.82 -1.90
N MET A 341 -10.25 -4.84 -1.89
CA MET A 341 -9.12 -4.96 -0.97
C MET A 341 -7.82 -4.46 -1.62
N TYR A 342 -6.74 -4.45 -0.84
CA TYR A 342 -5.45 -3.89 -1.25
C TYR A 342 -4.91 -4.45 -2.57
N GLU A 343 -4.97 -5.77 -2.77
CA GLU A 343 -4.49 -6.38 -4.02
C GLU A 343 -5.29 -5.88 -5.23
N ASN A 344 -6.62 -5.82 -5.10
CA ASN A 344 -7.46 -5.30 -6.18
C ASN A 344 -7.16 -3.83 -6.47
N LEU A 345 -6.98 -3.00 -5.42
CA LEU A 345 -6.60 -1.59 -5.59
C LEU A 345 -5.29 -1.47 -6.39
N LEU A 346 -4.27 -2.26 -6.00
CA LEU A 346 -2.95 -2.26 -6.63
C LEU A 346 -3.04 -2.58 -8.12
N MET A 347 -3.81 -3.61 -8.49
CA MET A 347 -3.96 -4.07 -9.87
C MET A 347 -4.85 -3.14 -10.69
N LEU A 348 -6.02 -2.78 -10.18
CA LEU A 348 -6.98 -1.88 -10.84
C LEU A 348 -6.36 -0.51 -11.16
N CYS A 349 -5.58 0.06 -10.23
CA CYS A 349 -4.94 1.36 -10.47
C CYS A 349 -3.85 1.31 -11.53
N GLN A 350 -3.22 0.16 -11.76
CA GLN A 350 -2.21 -0.03 -12.81
C GLN A 350 -2.82 -0.42 -14.16
N SER A 351 -4.01 -1.04 -14.17
CA SER A 351 -4.68 -1.43 -15.41
C SER A 351 -4.99 -0.22 -16.28
N THR A 352 -4.65 -0.30 -17.56
CA THR A 352 -5.03 0.69 -18.58
C THR A 352 -6.43 0.42 -19.14
N TYR A 353 -6.97 -0.77 -18.93
CA TYR A 353 -8.29 -1.19 -19.35
C TYR A 353 -9.39 -0.64 -18.45
N VAL A 354 -9.15 -0.59 -17.14
CA VAL A 354 -10.13 -0.09 -16.16
C VAL A 354 -10.09 1.44 -16.11
N GLU A 355 -11.19 2.09 -16.43
CA GLU A 355 -11.31 3.55 -16.37
C GLU A 355 -11.34 4.02 -14.90
N LYS A 356 -10.57 5.08 -14.58
CA LYS A 356 -10.59 5.73 -13.26
C LYS A 356 -11.53 6.93 -13.32
N GLU A 357 -12.71 6.80 -12.70
CA GLU A 357 -13.74 7.84 -12.67
C GLU A 357 -13.71 8.57 -11.32
N PHE A 358 -13.34 9.83 -11.33
CA PHE A 358 -13.29 10.65 -10.12
C PHE A 358 -14.62 11.37 -9.88
N VAL A 359 -15.15 11.21 -8.66
CA VAL A 359 -16.39 11.84 -8.21
C VAL A 359 -16.17 12.58 -6.89
N GLY A 360 -17.18 13.35 -6.47
CA GLY A 360 -17.11 14.15 -5.24
C GLY A 360 -16.19 15.36 -5.36
N GLU A 361 -16.58 16.48 -4.77
CA GLU A 361 -15.79 17.70 -4.68
C GLU A 361 -15.24 17.86 -3.27
N ILE A 362 -13.98 18.30 -3.18
CA ILE A 362 -13.37 18.72 -1.92
C ILE A 362 -13.76 20.19 -1.75
N LEU A 363 -14.68 20.44 -0.84
CA LEU A 363 -15.01 21.81 -0.43
C LEU A 363 -13.86 22.32 0.46
N CYS A 364 -13.15 23.33 -0.02
CA CYS A 364 -12.07 24.04 0.69
C CYS A 364 -12.62 24.89 1.82
#